data_bd7d2a88ff92a8049b96bc37622395da
#
_entry.id   bd7d2a88ff92a8049b96bc37622395da
#
_cell.length_a   1.000
_cell.length_b   1.000
_cell.length_c   1.000
_cell.angle_alpha   90.00
_cell.angle_beta   90.00
_cell.angle_gamma   90.00
#
_symmetry.space_group_name_H-M   'P 1'
#
loop_
_entity.id
_entity.type
_entity.pdbx_description
1 polymer ?
#
loop_
_entity_poly.entity_id
_entity_poly.type
_entity_poly.pdbx_seq_one_letter_code
_entity_poly.pdbx_strand_id
1 'polypeptide(L)'
;MNENEVHVLVESAIQKNQLNILTESFYFENEREEYIFNSAARLVNIWLEFQKDDSKKVDFECALRNYLLLVKKELIIPQYVTSDRFSALGLQMNKHTGEVWASLLMPEFTNNSLAKQLYMQNIKQKKASSTHCLTTNTYIRKLTNFETFKSNEQKMAVMGALRVPFGYSCLVSMTTGGGKSLITQVVAYQNEGLTIVIVPTISLMLDQYRNAKEILNTNADEEVFYYHSEASLEKFYTCLKKKKAKLLFVSPESLIKNQTLRDAIQKANAEKYLKNIIVDEAHIIIEWGSSFRIDFQCLDALRKKLLRENELLRTYLLSATYSDETIRQLKMFYSEEDNWIEIRCEKLRHETRFDIIKCDSFSEKRYKILKAIDLLPRPMIVYVKSPDDAEVLKVVLRERGYNNVRTFTGNTGNDQRLKIIEDWKSGRFDLMIATCAFGVGVDKKDVRTVLHTYIPENPNKYYQEAGRGGRDGLPCLSIMIYTKQDVDSAFGFVSKVITTEKLIGRWFSMLKSSETKPLHDSKYLIDTYVKP
;
A
#
# COMPACT_ATOMS: atom_id res chain seq x y z
N MET A 1 -14.52 -7.43 23.56
CA MET A 1 -13.68 -6.88 24.65
C MET A 1 -13.89 -5.38 24.69
N ASN A 2 -14.24 -4.82 25.81
CA ASN A 2 -14.49 -3.38 25.96
C ASN A 2 -13.21 -2.61 26.38
N GLU A 3 -13.26 -1.27 26.31
CA GLU A 3 -12.13 -0.38 26.61
C GLU A 3 -11.58 -0.53 28.04
N ASN A 4 -12.45 -0.84 29.03
CA ASN A 4 -12.03 -1.07 30.41
C ASN A 4 -11.25 -2.37 30.58
N GLU A 5 -11.70 -3.44 29.94
CA GLU A 5 -11.02 -4.73 29.95
C GLU A 5 -9.62 -4.63 29.32
N VAL A 6 -9.51 -3.92 28.19
CA VAL A 6 -8.21 -3.65 27.54
C VAL A 6 -7.27 -2.89 28.47
N HIS A 7 -7.78 -1.89 29.21
CA HIS A 7 -6.96 -1.09 30.11
C HIS A 7 -6.39 -1.92 31.28
N VAL A 8 -7.20 -2.75 31.92
CA VAL A 8 -6.76 -3.66 32.98
C VAL A 8 -5.69 -4.65 32.48
N LEU A 9 -5.83 -5.14 31.24
CA LEU A 9 -4.83 -6.01 30.62
C LEU A 9 -3.49 -5.29 30.38
N VAL A 10 -3.52 -4.03 29.94
CA VAL A 10 -2.31 -3.22 29.77
C VAL A 10 -1.59 -3.00 31.10
N GLU A 11 -2.31 -2.64 32.16
CA GLU A 11 -1.73 -2.49 33.51
C GLU A 11 -1.06 -3.78 33.97
N SER A 12 -1.77 -4.91 33.86
CA SER A 12 -1.24 -6.22 34.22
C SER A 12 0.00 -6.60 33.41
N ALA A 13 -0.01 -6.31 32.09
CA ALA A 13 1.11 -6.61 31.20
C ALA A 13 2.37 -5.80 31.55
N ILE A 14 2.22 -4.51 31.85
CA ILE A 14 3.33 -3.63 32.26
C ILE A 14 3.87 -4.05 33.62
N GLN A 15 3.01 -4.33 34.61
CA GLN A 15 3.44 -4.75 35.95
C GLN A 15 4.15 -6.10 35.95
N LYS A 16 3.70 -7.06 35.13
CA LYS A 16 4.22 -8.43 35.08
C LYS A 16 5.31 -8.64 34.02
N ASN A 17 5.60 -7.65 33.18
CA ASN A 17 6.48 -7.77 32.01
C ASN A 17 6.11 -8.96 31.08
N GLN A 18 4.82 -9.22 30.84
CA GLN A 18 4.33 -10.35 30.07
C GLN A 18 3.47 -9.94 28.89
N LEU A 19 3.74 -10.55 27.72
CA LEU A 19 3.00 -10.32 26.46
C LEU A 19 1.73 -11.19 26.35
N ASN A 20 1.66 -12.32 27.02
CA ASN A 20 0.70 -13.41 26.79
C ASN A 20 -0.78 -13.04 26.92
N ILE A 21 -1.06 -11.82 27.36
CA ILE A 21 -2.41 -11.35 27.66
C ILE A 21 -3.11 -10.74 26.42
N LEU A 22 -2.35 -10.31 25.41
CA LEU A 22 -2.85 -9.61 24.21
C LEU A 22 -2.67 -10.40 22.91
N THR A 23 -2.38 -11.70 22.97
CA THR A 23 -2.12 -12.56 21.80
C THR A 23 -3.35 -13.36 21.31
N GLU A 24 -4.45 -13.34 22.05
CA GLU A 24 -5.70 -14.03 21.67
C GLU A 24 -6.49 -13.23 20.62
N SER A 25 -7.22 -13.94 19.78
CA SER A 25 -8.13 -13.30 18.82
C SER A 25 -9.43 -12.91 19.56
N PHE A 26 -9.72 -11.61 19.58
CA PHE A 26 -10.91 -11.07 20.21
C PHE A 26 -11.93 -10.61 19.17
N TYR A 27 -13.20 -10.67 19.54
CA TYR A 27 -14.28 -10.05 18.78
C TYR A 27 -14.46 -8.61 19.27
N PHE A 28 -14.49 -7.66 18.34
CA PHE A 28 -14.73 -6.24 18.60
C PHE A 28 -16.08 -5.81 18.02
N GLU A 29 -16.82 -5.00 18.75
CA GLU A 29 -18.12 -4.49 18.32
C GLU A 29 -17.98 -3.40 17.24
N ASN A 30 -16.85 -2.70 17.25
CA ASN A 30 -16.59 -1.61 16.30
C ASN A 30 -15.09 -1.39 16.06
N GLU A 31 -14.78 -0.64 15.01
CA GLU A 31 -13.42 -0.35 14.54
C GLU A 31 -12.60 0.45 15.58
N ARG A 32 -13.25 1.23 16.44
CA ARG A 32 -12.57 1.98 17.50
C ARG A 32 -12.04 1.06 18.59
N GLU A 33 -12.81 0.08 19.02
CA GLU A 33 -12.36 -0.93 19.99
C GLU A 33 -11.17 -1.73 19.45
N GLU A 34 -11.22 -2.13 18.19
CA GLU A 34 -10.09 -2.78 17.52
C GLU A 34 -8.85 -1.87 17.50
N TYR A 35 -9.01 -0.57 17.25
CA TYR A 35 -7.88 0.38 17.26
C TYR A 35 -7.32 0.61 18.67
N ILE A 36 -8.15 0.71 19.70
CA ILE A 36 -7.71 0.81 21.10
C ILE A 36 -6.91 -0.43 21.48
N PHE A 37 -7.40 -1.63 21.14
CA PHE A 37 -6.70 -2.89 21.38
C PHE A 37 -5.35 -2.94 20.66
N ASN A 38 -5.31 -2.58 19.37
CA ASN A 38 -4.06 -2.52 18.60
C ASN A 38 -3.08 -1.49 19.19
N SER A 39 -3.57 -0.37 19.73
CA SER A 39 -2.73 0.62 20.40
C SER A 39 -2.19 0.09 21.73
N ALA A 40 -2.99 -0.65 22.48
CA ALA A 40 -2.58 -1.33 23.70
C ALA A 40 -1.50 -2.39 23.42
N ALA A 41 -1.72 -3.23 22.42
CA ALA A 41 -0.76 -4.25 22.00
C ALA A 41 0.58 -3.64 21.59
N ARG A 42 0.55 -2.53 20.84
CA ARG A 42 1.78 -1.78 20.49
C ARG A 42 2.49 -1.24 21.73
N LEU A 43 1.74 -0.63 22.64
CA LEU A 43 2.32 -0.11 23.89
C LEU A 43 3.05 -1.21 24.66
N VAL A 44 2.42 -2.38 24.83
CA VAL A 44 3.03 -3.51 25.54
C VAL A 44 4.24 -4.07 24.77
N ASN A 45 4.15 -4.20 23.44
CA ASN A 45 5.28 -4.63 22.63
C ASN A 45 6.49 -3.68 22.77
N ILE A 46 6.26 -2.37 22.69
CA ILE A 46 7.33 -1.37 22.81
C ILE A 46 7.85 -1.32 24.26
N TRP A 47 6.98 -1.51 25.26
CA TRP A 47 7.38 -1.67 26.66
C TRP A 47 8.39 -2.81 26.85
N LEU A 48 8.09 -4.00 26.32
CA LEU A 48 8.96 -5.15 26.43
C LEU A 48 10.30 -4.96 25.68
N GLU A 49 10.29 -4.22 24.58
CA GLU A 49 11.51 -3.84 23.89
C GLU A 49 12.33 -2.81 24.67
N PHE A 50 11.67 -1.84 25.31
CA PHE A 50 12.31 -0.88 26.21
C PHE A 50 12.92 -1.56 27.44
N GLN A 51 12.28 -2.57 28.03
CA GLN A 51 12.85 -3.34 29.15
C GLN A 51 14.15 -4.08 28.79
N LYS A 52 14.37 -4.38 27.51
CA LYS A 52 15.60 -4.99 27.00
C LYS A 52 16.67 -3.97 26.62
N ASP A 53 16.23 -2.75 26.26
CA ASP A 53 17.10 -1.72 25.68
C ASP A 53 16.58 -0.31 26.07
N ASP A 54 17.23 0.27 27.09
CA ASP A 54 16.85 1.59 27.66
C ASP A 54 16.88 2.72 26.62
N SER A 55 17.60 2.54 25.53
CA SER A 55 17.64 3.52 24.43
C SER A 55 16.28 3.74 23.76
N LYS A 56 15.31 2.83 23.93
CA LYS A 56 13.94 2.90 23.37
C LYS A 56 12.94 3.62 24.27
N LYS A 57 13.40 4.33 25.28
CA LYS A 57 12.56 5.06 26.25
C LYS A 57 11.59 6.05 25.58
N VAL A 58 12.07 6.87 24.64
CA VAL A 58 11.24 7.86 23.93
C VAL A 58 10.20 7.18 23.03
N ASP A 59 10.53 6.05 22.41
CA ASP A 59 9.57 5.26 21.63
C ASP A 59 8.43 4.76 22.52
N PHE A 60 8.75 4.27 23.72
CA PHE A 60 7.75 3.88 24.70
C PHE A 60 6.87 5.05 25.15
N GLU A 61 7.47 6.21 25.48
CA GLU A 61 6.74 7.42 25.85
C GLU A 61 5.75 7.87 24.76
N CYS A 62 6.14 7.80 23.49
CA CYS A 62 5.25 8.11 22.38
C CYS A 62 4.07 7.12 22.27
N ALA A 63 4.32 5.82 22.41
CA ALA A 63 3.28 4.80 22.41
C ALA A 63 2.34 4.98 23.61
N LEU A 64 2.88 5.24 24.80
CA LEU A 64 2.14 5.54 26.02
C LEU A 64 1.22 6.75 25.85
N ARG A 65 1.78 7.86 25.35
CA ARG A 65 1.00 9.06 25.04
C ARG A 65 -0.18 8.76 24.12
N ASN A 66 0.07 8.07 23.01
CA ASN A 66 -0.98 7.75 22.05
C ASN A 66 -2.10 6.91 22.68
N TYR A 67 -1.74 5.92 23.49
CA TYR A 67 -2.70 5.07 24.19
C TYR A 67 -3.53 5.86 25.22
N LEU A 68 -2.87 6.63 26.10
CA LEU A 68 -3.55 7.41 27.13
C LEU A 68 -4.51 8.47 26.55
N LEU A 69 -4.15 9.11 25.44
CA LEU A 69 -5.03 10.04 24.73
C LEU A 69 -6.27 9.35 24.14
N LEU A 70 -6.17 8.09 23.74
CA LEU A 70 -7.30 7.31 23.22
C LEU A 70 -8.27 6.89 24.31
N VAL A 71 -7.74 6.33 25.41
CA VAL A 71 -8.57 5.79 26.50
C VAL A 71 -8.99 6.84 27.53
N LYS A 72 -8.29 7.99 27.57
CA LYS A 72 -8.51 9.09 28.53
C LYS A 72 -8.50 8.62 29.99
N LYS A 73 -7.57 7.74 30.30
CA LYS A 73 -7.36 7.17 31.63
C LYS A 73 -5.91 7.37 32.04
N GLU A 74 -5.65 7.16 33.31
CA GLU A 74 -4.33 7.15 33.91
C GLU A 74 -3.77 5.72 33.91
N LEU A 75 -2.45 5.58 33.89
CA LEU A 75 -1.76 4.30 33.94
C LEU A 75 -0.61 4.40 34.95
N ILE A 76 -0.46 3.40 35.82
CA ILE A 76 0.64 3.36 36.77
C ILE A 76 1.87 2.75 36.10
N ILE A 77 2.96 3.52 36.05
CA ILE A 77 4.25 3.06 35.50
C ILE A 77 5.40 3.37 36.46
N PRO A 78 6.53 2.61 36.37
CA PRO A 78 7.70 2.89 37.20
C PRO A 78 8.32 4.25 36.90
N GLN A 79 8.81 4.94 37.95
CA GLN A 79 9.35 6.31 37.82
C GLN A 79 10.61 6.41 36.94
N TYR A 80 11.42 5.36 36.81
CA TYR A 80 12.63 5.35 35.99
C TYR A 80 12.37 5.48 34.48
N VAL A 81 11.11 5.42 34.08
CA VAL A 81 10.67 5.43 32.66
C VAL A 81 10.71 6.84 32.06
N THR A 82 10.76 7.91 32.86
CA THR A 82 10.67 9.28 32.33
C THR A 82 11.98 9.75 31.69
N SER A 83 11.90 10.29 30.47
CA SER A 83 13.00 11.00 29.80
C SER A 83 12.87 12.51 29.97
N ASP A 84 13.90 13.25 29.56
CA ASP A 84 13.86 14.73 29.49
C ASP A 84 12.76 15.25 28.54
N ARG A 85 12.24 14.39 27.67
CA ARG A 85 11.21 14.71 26.67
C ARG A 85 9.79 14.44 27.16
N PHE A 86 9.63 13.76 28.29
CA PHE A 86 8.34 13.30 28.82
C PHE A 86 7.27 14.40 28.84
N SER A 87 7.59 15.53 29.45
CA SER A 87 6.67 16.70 29.50
C SER A 87 6.46 17.35 28.13
N ALA A 88 7.48 17.38 27.28
CA ALA A 88 7.38 17.93 25.92
C ALA A 88 6.47 17.09 25.01
N LEU A 89 6.31 15.82 25.31
CA LEU A 89 5.33 14.92 24.69
C LEU A 89 3.91 15.07 25.28
N GLY A 90 3.71 15.92 26.29
CA GLY A 90 2.43 16.13 26.96
C GLY A 90 2.09 15.06 28.00
N LEU A 91 3.08 14.26 28.40
CA LEU A 91 2.94 13.30 29.51
C LEU A 91 3.20 13.98 30.86
N GLN A 92 2.44 13.62 31.85
CA GLN A 92 2.58 14.07 33.22
C GLN A 92 2.52 12.86 34.17
N MET A 93 3.26 12.93 35.26
CA MET A 93 3.34 11.85 36.24
C MET A 93 3.20 12.39 37.67
N ASN A 94 2.39 11.73 38.45
CA ASN A 94 2.39 11.88 39.90
C ASN A 94 3.59 11.11 40.48
N LYS A 95 4.58 11.82 41.03
CA LYS A 95 5.80 11.22 41.56
C LYS A 95 5.59 10.33 42.76
N HIS A 96 4.46 10.46 43.46
CA HIS A 96 4.17 9.64 44.66
C HIS A 96 3.47 8.34 44.31
N THR A 97 2.52 8.37 43.35
CA THR A 97 1.72 7.20 42.98
C THR A 97 2.25 6.47 41.75
N GLY A 98 3.06 7.13 40.91
CA GLY A 98 3.48 6.59 39.61
C GLY A 98 2.40 6.66 38.53
N GLU A 99 1.26 7.32 38.84
CA GLU A 99 0.18 7.54 37.87
C GLU A 99 0.59 8.51 36.76
N VAL A 100 0.38 8.13 35.52
CA VAL A 100 0.70 8.92 34.34
C VAL A 100 -0.56 9.18 33.53
N TRP A 101 -0.70 10.42 33.07
CA TRP A 101 -1.74 10.83 32.13
C TRP A 101 -1.16 11.65 31.00
N ALA A 102 -1.92 11.78 29.91
CA ALA A 102 -1.52 12.53 28.75
C ALA A 102 -2.42 13.75 28.52
N SER A 103 -1.81 14.90 28.31
CA SER A 103 -2.48 16.11 27.84
C SER A 103 -2.39 16.20 26.31
N LEU A 104 -3.49 16.58 25.66
CA LEU A 104 -3.53 16.70 24.21
C LEU A 104 -2.74 17.94 23.76
N LEU A 105 -1.42 17.77 23.59
CA LEU A 105 -0.57 18.74 22.90
C LEU A 105 -0.60 18.44 21.40
N MET A 106 -0.81 19.50 20.61
CA MET A 106 -0.78 19.40 19.14
C MET A 106 0.20 20.43 18.59
N PRO A 107 0.85 20.15 17.45
CA PRO A 107 1.69 21.15 16.80
C PRO A 107 0.87 22.41 16.46
N GLU A 108 1.42 23.58 16.74
CA GLU A 108 0.76 24.88 16.60
C GLU A 108 0.36 25.18 15.15
N PHE A 109 1.09 24.64 14.21
CA PHE A 109 0.93 24.85 12.77
C PHE A 109 -0.10 23.91 12.12
N THR A 110 -0.65 22.93 12.84
CA THR A 110 -1.68 22.03 12.33
C THR A 110 -3.08 22.54 12.67
N ASN A 111 -4.05 22.21 11.85
CA ASN A 111 -5.45 22.46 12.19
C ASN A 111 -5.86 21.54 13.36
N ASN A 112 -5.89 22.12 14.57
CA ASN A 112 -6.21 21.40 15.80
C ASN A 112 -7.54 20.63 15.75
N SER A 113 -8.52 21.09 14.98
CA SER A 113 -9.80 20.41 14.84
C SER A 113 -9.66 19.06 14.15
N LEU A 114 -8.76 18.93 13.18
CA LEU A 114 -8.50 17.69 12.44
C LEU A 114 -7.86 16.63 13.34
N ALA A 115 -6.84 17.02 14.10
CA ALA A 115 -6.14 16.10 14.97
C ALA A 115 -6.98 15.68 16.20
N LYS A 116 -7.76 16.61 16.75
CA LYS A 116 -8.67 16.30 17.88
C LYS A 116 -9.70 15.24 17.53
N GLN A 117 -10.18 15.19 16.30
CA GLN A 117 -11.18 14.19 15.85
C GLN A 117 -10.71 12.75 16.06
N LEU A 118 -9.41 12.48 15.98
CA LEU A 118 -8.86 11.14 16.17
C LEU A 118 -9.00 10.62 17.60
N TYR A 119 -8.99 11.54 18.58
CA TYR A 119 -9.11 11.22 20.00
C TYR A 119 -10.51 11.45 20.56
N MET A 120 -11.50 11.81 19.72
CA MET A 120 -12.88 11.97 20.14
C MET A 120 -13.59 10.62 20.28
N GLN A 121 -14.29 10.42 21.41
CA GLN A 121 -15.06 9.19 21.69
C GLN A 121 -16.25 9.00 20.76
N ASN A 122 -16.82 10.08 20.24
CA ASN A 122 -18.02 10.07 19.40
C ASN A 122 -17.70 10.51 17.96
N ILE A 123 -16.91 9.73 17.25
CA ILE A 123 -16.90 9.85 15.78
C ILE A 123 -18.21 9.19 15.33
N LYS A 124 -19.23 10.01 15.08
CA LYS A 124 -20.40 9.55 14.30
C LYS A 124 -19.88 9.21 12.91
N GLN A 125 -19.51 7.95 12.71
CA GLN A 125 -19.42 7.41 11.36
C GLN A 125 -20.80 7.67 10.75
N LYS A 126 -20.85 8.40 9.65
CA LYS A 126 -22.04 8.36 8.79
C LYS A 126 -22.09 6.92 8.27
N LYS A 127 -22.75 6.02 9.03
CA LYS A 127 -23.16 4.74 8.47
C LYS A 127 -23.87 5.09 7.19
N ALA A 128 -23.40 4.54 6.08
CA ALA A 128 -24.08 4.71 4.80
C ALA A 128 -25.54 4.35 5.02
N SER A 129 -26.41 5.33 4.83
CA SER A 129 -27.84 5.14 4.96
C SER A 129 -28.27 4.07 3.96
N SER A 130 -28.71 2.93 4.43
CA SER A 130 -29.22 1.74 3.77
C SER A 130 -28.21 0.58 3.57
N THR A 131 -28.04 -0.22 4.61
CA THR A 131 -27.37 -1.52 4.57
C THR A 131 -28.06 -2.51 3.59
N HIS A 132 -29.33 -2.35 3.28
CA HIS A 132 -30.10 -3.24 2.41
C HIS A 132 -29.63 -3.28 0.95
N CYS A 133 -28.98 -2.25 0.44
CA CYS A 133 -28.45 -2.22 -0.94
C CYS A 133 -27.09 -2.87 -1.12
N LEU A 134 -26.38 -3.25 -0.05
CA LEU A 134 -25.01 -3.77 -0.11
C LEU A 134 -24.92 -5.30 -0.09
N THR A 135 -26.03 -6.01 -0.02
CA THR A 135 -26.03 -7.48 -0.01
C THR A 135 -25.38 -8.05 -1.27
N THR A 136 -24.53 -9.05 -1.10
CA THR A 136 -23.92 -9.79 -2.20
C THR A 136 -24.92 -10.75 -2.83
N ASN A 137 -24.68 -11.13 -4.09
CA ASN A 137 -25.46 -12.15 -4.75
C ASN A 137 -25.04 -13.57 -4.29
N THR A 138 -25.83 -14.58 -4.63
CA THR A 138 -25.59 -15.99 -4.24
C THR A 138 -24.25 -16.50 -4.74
N TYR A 139 -23.80 -16.09 -5.93
CA TYR A 139 -22.50 -16.48 -6.49
C TYR A 139 -21.34 -15.99 -5.63
N ILE A 140 -21.29 -14.70 -5.32
CA ILE A 140 -20.23 -14.10 -4.52
C ILE A 140 -20.23 -14.68 -3.10
N ARG A 141 -21.41 -14.87 -2.50
CA ARG A 141 -21.54 -15.42 -1.15
C ARG A 141 -21.02 -16.86 -1.08
N LYS A 142 -21.36 -17.70 -2.06
CA LYS A 142 -20.83 -19.07 -2.12
C LYS A 142 -19.31 -19.10 -2.33
N LEU A 143 -18.79 -18.18 -3.13
CA LEU A 143 -17.37 -18.13 -3.46
C LEU A 143 -16.50 -17.58 -2.31
N THR A 144 -17.00 -16.61 -1.51
CA THR A 144 -16.18 -15.83 -0.59
C THR A 144 -16.71 -15.75 0.85
N ASN A 145 -17.88 -16.26 1.16
CA ASN A 145 -18.61 -16.04 2.42
C ASN A 145 -18.95 -14.57 2.73
N PHE A 146 -18.69 -13.63 1.84
CA PHE A 146 -19.07 -12.26 2.08
C PHE A 146 -20.57 -12.05 1.89
N GLU A 147 -21.26 -11.63 2.93
CA GLU A 147 -22.69 -11.34 2.89
C GLU A 147 -22.99 -9.95 2.32
N THR A 148 -22.06 -9.01 2.49
CA THR A 148 -22.22 -7.62 2.07
C THR A 148 -20.97 -7.09 1.38
N PHE A 149 -21.17 -6.14 0.45
CA PHE A 149 -20.10 -5.32 -0.09
C PHE A 149 -19.68 -4.25 0.95
N LYS A 150 -18.43 -3.82 0.90
CA LYS A 150 -17.91 -2.74 1.75
C LYS A 150 -18.57 -1.37 1.46
N SER A 151 -18.94 -1.13 0.19
CA SER A 151 -19.51 0.13 -0.27
C SER A 151 -20.31 -0.05 -1.57
N ASN A 152 -21.09 0.96 -1.94
CA ASN A 152 -21.79 1.00 -3.22
C ASN A 152 -20.78 0.99 -4.39
N GLU A 153 -19.66 1.68 -4.26
CA GLU A 153 -18.60 1.73 -5.25
C GLU A 153 -18.02 0.33 -5.49
N GLN A 154 -17.76 -0.43 -4.45
CA GLN A 154 -17.31 -1.82 -4.58
C GLN A 154 -18.38 -2.68 -5.29
N LYS A 155 -19.65 -2.54 -4.90
CA LYS A 155 -20.75 -3.25 -5.54
C LYS A 155 -20.82 -2.93 -7.04
N MET A 156 -20.78 -1.65 -7.41
CA MET A 156 -20.79 -1.21 -8.80
C MET A 156 -19.59 -1.77 -9.59
N ALA A 157 -18.40 -1.67 -9.03
CA ALA A 157 -17.18 -2.15 -9.68
C ALA A 157 -17.20 -3.66 -9.90
N VAL A 158 -17.56 -4.43 -8.88
CA VAL A 158 -17.65 -5.90 -8.94
C VAL A 158 -18.72 -6.35 -9.91
N MET A 159 -19.94 -5.79 -9.80
CA MET A 159 -21.06 -6.18 -10.66
C MET A 159 -20.86 -5.74 -12.11
N GLY A 160 -20.21 -4.60 -12.34
CA GLY A 160 -19.82 -4.13 -13.67
C GLY A 160 -18.75 -5.05 -14.29
N ALA A 161 -17.70 -5.38 -13.53
CA ALA A 161 -16.63 -6.27 -14.01
C ALA A 161 -17.15 -7.66 -14.41
N LEU A 162 -18.12 -8.21 -13.67
CA LEU A 162 -18.75 -9.48 -14.02
C LEU A 162 -19.59 -9.43 -15.32
N ARG A 163 -19.95 -8.23 -15.78
CA ARG A 163 -20.77 -8.04 -17.00
C ARG A 163 -19.96 -7.65 -18.23
N VAL A 164 -18.64 -7.58 -18.12
CA VAL A 164 -17.78 -7.25 -19.26
C VAL A 164 -17.91 -8.33 -20.33
N PRO A 165 -18.26 -7.99 -21.58
CA PRO A 165 -18.37 -8.96 -22.65
C PRO A 165 -17.02 -9.62 -22.98
N PHE A 166 -17.07 -10.75 -23.64
CA PHE A 166 -15.86 -11.40 -24.17
C PHE A 166 -15.20 -10.51 -25.24
N GLY A 167 -13.87 -10.55 -25.31
CA GLY A 167 -13.08 -9.75 -26.24
C GLY A 167 -12.86 -8.30 -25.81
N TYR A 168 -13.52 -7.85 -24.72
CA TYR A 168 -13.44 -6.46 -24.27
C TYR A 168 -12.27 -6.22 -23.30
N SER A 169 -11.77 -4.99 -23.35
CA SER A 169 -10.90 -4.44 -22.31
C SER A 169 -11.70 -3.53 -21.37
N CYS A 170 -11.52 -3.73 -20.09
CA CYS A 170 -12.23 -2.98 -19.05
C CYS A 170 -11.25 -2.29 -18.11
N LEU A 171 -11.30 -0.97 -18.06
CA LEU A 171 -10.59 -0.19 -17.07
C LEU A 171 -11.47 -0.06 -15.81
N VAL A 172 -10.92 -0.39 -14.65
CA VAL A 172 -11.59 -0.20 -13.37
C VAL A 172 -10.77 0.70 -12.48
N SER A 173 -11.31 1.86 -12.17
CA SER A 173 -10.79 2.81 -11.18
C SER A 173 -11.56 2.67 -9.87
N MET A 174 -10.85 2.31 -8.79
CA MET A 174 -11.45 2.22 -7.46
C MET A 174 -10.42 2.54 -6.39
N THR A 175 -10.79 3.37 -5.43
CA THR A 175 -9.92 3.90 -4.38
C THR A 175 -9.12 2.83 -3.64
N THR A 176 -7.94 3.21 -3.11
CA THR A 176 -7.15 2.35 -2.21
C THR A 176 -7.99 1.91 -1.01
N GLY A 177 -7.89 0.63 -0.64
CA GLY A 177 -8.73 0.06 0.44
C GLY A 177 -10.18 -0.23 0.05
N GLY A 178 -10.63 0.16 -1.15
CA GLY A 178 -11.99 -0.11 -1.64
C GLY A 178 -12.32 -1.58 -1.91
N GLY A 179 -11.31 -2.48 -1.87
CA GLY A 179 -11.51 -3.91 -2.06
C GLY A 179 -11.41 -4.37 -3.52
N LYS A 180 -10.50 -3.79 -4.32
CA LYS A 180 -10.22 -4.19 -5.71
C LYS A 180 -9.95 -5.69 -5.88
N SER A 181 -9.30 -6.33 -4.90
CA SER A 181 -8.97 -7.76 -4.93
C SER A 181 -10.20 -8.65 -5.11
N LEU A 182 -11.37 -8.24 -4.61
CA LEU A 182 -12.61 -8.99 -4.83
C LEU A 182 -12.98 -9.07 -6.31
N ILE A 183 -12.71 -8.01 -7.11
CA ILE A 183 -12.95 -8.03 -8.56
C ILE A 183 -12.15 -9.16 -9.21
N THR A 184 -10.85 -9.23 -8.89
CA THR A 184 -9.95 -10.28 -9.40
C THR A 184 -10.47 -11.67 -9.08
N GLN A 185 -10.88 -11.90 -7.83
CA GLN A 185 -11.37 -13.18 -7.36
C GLN A 185 -12.69 -13.60 -8.04
N VAL A 186 -13.68 -12.72 -8.07
CA VAL A 186 -15.00 -13.09 -8.63
C VAL A 186 -14.95 -13.25 -10.17
N VAL A 187 -14.14 -12.43 -10.86
CA VAL A 187 -13.96 -12.53 -12.32
C VAL A 187 -13.24 -13.85 -12.68
N ALA A 188 -12.25 -14.27 -11.88
CA ALA A 188 -11.50 -15.50 -12.11
C ALA A 188 -12.37 -16.77 -12.03
N TYR A 189 -13.39 -16.75 -11.19
CA TYR A 189 -14.27 -17.91 -10.95
C TYR A 189 -15.61 -17.84 -11.69
N GLN A 190 -15.88 -16.75 -12.39
CA GLN A 190 -17.15 -16.58 -13.12
C GLN A 190 -17.33 -17.62 -14.24
N ASN A 191 -16.24 -18.00 -14.88
CA ASN A 191 -16.23 -18.98 -15.97
C ASN A 191 -15.18 -20.06 -15.68
N GLU A 192 -15.39 -21.24 -16.25
CA GLU A 192 -14.33 -22.25 -16.24
C GLU A 192 -13.16 -21.79 -17.10
N GLY A 193 -11.97 -21.73 -16.52
CA GLY A 193 -10.76 -21.32 -17.21
C GLY A 193 -9.75 -20.63 -16.32
N LEU A 194 -8.61 -20.28 -16.94
CA LEU A 194 -7.50 -19.61 -16.28
C LEU A 194 -7.67 -18.08 -16.35
N THR A 195 -7.39 -17.45 -15.26
CA THR A 195 -7.17 -15.99 -15.16
C THR A 195 -5.72 -15.71 -14.77
N ILE A 196 -5.03 -14.88 -15.53
CA ILE A 196 -3.68 -14.41 -15.22
C ILE A 196 -3.79 -13.03 -14.60
N VAL A 197 -3.18 -12.84 -13.44
CA VAL A 197 -3.10 -11.55 -12.74
C VAL A 197 -1.66 -11.07 -12.74
N ILE A 198 -1.43 -9.98 -13.45
CA ILE A 198 -0.11 -9.36 -13.58
C ILE A 198 0.03 -8.33 -12.45
N VAL A 199 1.02 -8.54 -11.60
CA VAL A 199 1.23 -7.77 -10.37
C VAL A 199 2.61 -7.13 -10.38
N PRO A 200 2.74 -5.83 -10.08
CA PRO A 200 4.01 -5.10 -10.29
C PRO A 200 5.14 -5.49 -9.33
N THR A 201 4.85 -6.06 -8.15
CA THR A 201 5.88 -6.41 -7.15
C THR A 201 5.61 -7.76 -6.52
N ILE A 202 6.69 -8.45 -6.11
CA ILE A 202 6.61 -9.76 -5.46
C ILE A 202 5.84 -9.69 -4.14
N SER A 203 6.04 -8.64 -3.34
CA SER A 203 5.33 -8.47 -2.07
C SER A 203 3.81 -8.35 -2.25
N LEU A 204 3.36 -7.53 -3.22
CA LEU A 204 1.94 -7.42 -3.54
C LEU A 204 1.37 -8.74 -4.08
N MET A 205 2.14 -9.44 -4.92
CA MET A 205 1.77 -10.73 -5.47
C MET A 205 1.54 -11.77 -4.35
N LEU A 206 2.44 -11.85 -3.39
CA LEU A 206 2.32 -12.77 -2.24
C LEU A 206 1.15 -12.38 -1.33
N ASP A 207 0.93 -11.08 -1.09
CA ASP A 207 -0.22 -10.60 -0.32
C ASP A 207 -1.54 -10.96 -1.02
N GLN A 208 -1.65 -10.74 -2.34
CA GLN A 208 -2.86 -11.10 -3.11
C GLN A 208 -3.08 -12.62 -3.17
N TYR A 209 -2.02 -13.39 -3.32
CA TYR A 209 -2.09 -14.86 -3.30
C TYR A 209 -2.61 -15.38 -1.94
N ARG A 210 -2.05 -14.88 -0.82
CA ARG A 210 -2.50 -15.27 0.53
C ARG A 210 -3.95 -14.87 0.75
N ASN A 211 -4.31 -13.64 0.40
CA ASN A 211 -5.67 -13.13 0.51
C ASN A 211 -6.66 -13.96 -0.32
N ALA A 212 -6.30 -14.38 -1.53
CA ALA A 212 -7.14 -15.24 -2.35
C ALA A 212 -7.36 -16.60 -1.68
N LYS A 213 -6.31 -17.20 -1.09
CA LYS A 213 -6.42 -18.47 -0.37
C LYS A 213 -7.28 -18.40 0.90
N GLU A 214 -7.25 -17.28 1.59
CA GLU A 214 -8.04 -17.06 2.81
C GLU A 214 -9.52 -16.78 2.53
N ILE A 215 -9.80 -16.08 1.44
CA ILE A 215 -11.17 -15.62 1.14
C ILE A 215 -11.97 -16.63 0.31
N LEU A 216 -11.31 -17.34 -0.59
CA LEU A 216 -11.99 -18.23 -1.53
C LEU A 216 -12.38 -19.57 -0.88
N ASN A 217 -13.66 -19.89 -0.92
CA ASN A 217 -14.21 -21.20 -0.49
C ASN A 217 -14.02 -22.26 -1.57
N THR A 218 -12.78 -22.56 -1.94
CA THR A 218 -12.45 -23.46 -3.04
C THR A 218 -11.22 -24.29 -2.70
N ASN A 219 -10.85 -25.23 -3.56
CA ASN A 219 -9.60 -25.96 -3.43
C ASN A 219 -8.42 -25.09 -3.88
N ALA A 220 -8.13 -24.06 -3.09
CA ALA A 220 -7.11 -23.06 -3.43
C ALA A 220 -5.71 -23.66 -3.68
N ASP A 221 -5.39 -24.85 -3.16
CA ASP A 221 -4.10 -25.50 -3.38
C ASP A 221 -3.93 -26.09 -4.79
N GLU A 222 -5.04 -26.35 -5.51
CA GLU A 222 -5.04 -26.81 -6.89
C GLU A 222 -5.47 -25.72 -7.89
N GLU A 223 -6.02 -24.61 -7.40
CA GLU A 223 -6.66 -23.59 -8.23
C GLU A 223 -5.92 -22.26 -8.25
N VAL A 224 -5.22 -21.89 -7.15
CA VAL A 224 -4.57 -20.60 -6.99
C VAL A 224 -3.05 -20.74 -6.92
N PHE A 225 -2.34 -20.04 -7.79
CA PHE A 225 -0.89 -20.11 -7.95
C PHE A 225 -0.26 -18.74 -8.00
N TYR A 226 1.02 -18.68 -7.71
CA TYR A 226 1.86 -17.51 -7.96
C TYR A 226 3.20 -17.93 -8.57
N TYR A 227 3.82 -17.01 -9.30
CA TYR A 227 5.13 -17.27 -9.87
C TYR A 227 6.04 -16.03 -9.86
N HIS A 228 7.22 -16.23 -9.33
CA HIS A 228 8.39 -15.36 -9.51
C HIS A 228 9.62 -16.24 -9.83
N SER A 229 10.74 -15.62 -10.18
CA SER A 229 11.92 -16.32 -10.74
C SER A 229 12.47 -17.48 -9.89
N GLU A 230 12.19 -17.51 -8.60
CA GLU A 230 12.68 -18.53 -7.65
C GLU A 230 11.63 -19.60 -7.30
N ALA A 231 10.39 -19.47 -7.78
CA ALA A 231 9.31 -20.39 -7.46
C ALA A 231 9.19 -21.53 -8.49
N SER A 232 8.89 -22.75 -8.05
CA SER A 232 8.59 -23.88 -8.94
C SER A 232 7.19 -23.76 -9.55
N LEU A 233 7.06 -24.07 -10.84
CA LEU A 233 5.80 -24.10 -11.59
C LEU A 233 5.28 -25.53 -11.86
N GLU A 234 5.91 -26.57 -11.36
CA GLU A 234 5.53 -27.98 -11.67
C GLU A 234 4.08 -28.29 -11.28
N LYS A 235 3.69 -27.89 -10.08
CA LYS A 235 2.31 -28.07 -9.60
C LYS A 235 1.31 -27.27 -10.46
N PHE A 236 1.66 -26.04 -10.83
CA PHE A 236 0.84 -25.23 -11.73
C PHE A 236 0.63 -25.91 -13.09
N TYR A 237 1.70 -26.38 -13.74
CA TYR A 237 1.60 -27.05 -15.03
C TYR A 237 0.76 -28.34 -14.94
N THR A 238 0.90 -29.08 -13.85
CA THR A 238 0.10 -30.29 -13.61
C THR A 238 -1.40 -29.95 -13.48
N CYS A 239 -1.73 -28.92 -12.69
CA CYS A 239 -3.10 -28.47 -12.51
C CYS A 239 -3.68 -27.80 -13.77
N LEU A 240 -2.84 -27.08 -14.52
CA LEU A 240 -3.24 -26.48 -15.81
C LEU A 240 -3.63 -27.55 -16.83
N LYS A 241 -2.83 -28.60 -16.97
CA LYS A 241 -3.14 -29.74 -17.85
C LYS A 241 -4.45 -30.45 -17.48
N LYS A 242 -4.75 -30.50 -16.18
CA LYS A 242 -6.00 -31.07 -15.65
C LYS A 242 -7.18 -30.10 -15.69
N LYS A 243 -7.00 -28.87 -16.21
CA LYS A 243 -7.98 -27.78 -16.22
C LYS A 243 -8.52 -27.41 -14.83
N LYS A 244 -7.68 -27.53 -13.81
CA LYS A 244 -7.98 -27.14 -12.42
C LYS A 244 -7.46 -25.74 -12.06
N ALA A 245 -6.35 -25.29 -12.66
CA ALA A 245 -5.77 -23.98 -12.38
C ALA A 245 -6.73 -22.84 -12.82
N LYS A 246 -7.15 -22.02 -11.87
CA LYS A 246 -8.10 -20.89 -12.07
C LYS A 246 -7.42 -19.54 -12.03
N LEU A 247 -6.42 -19.37 -11.17
CA LEU A 247 -5.83 -18.07 -10.87
C LEU A 247 -4.30 -18.19 -10.78
N LEU A 248 -3.59 -17.40 -11.60
CA LEU A 248 -2.13 -17.31 -11.57
C LEU A 248 -1.72 -15.84 -11.36
N PHE A 249 -1.07 -15.57 -10.24
CA PHE A 249 -0.41 -14.29 -9.99
C PHE A 249 1.03 -14.33 -10.52
N VAL A 250 1.43 -13.35 -11.32
CA VAL A 250 2.75 -13.33 -11.97
C VAL A 250 3.28 -11.90 -12.12
N SER A 251 4.61 -11.74 -12.05
CA SER A 251 5.22 -10.44 -12.38
C SER A 251 5.33 -10.26 -13.91
N PRO A 252 5.33 -9.02 -14.41
CA PRO A 252 5.51 -8.74 -15.84
C PRO A 252 6.80 -9.37 -16.39
N GLU A 253 7.90 -9.23 -15.65
CA GLU A 253 9.21 -9.76 -16.03
C GLU A 253 9.18 -11.28 -16.14
N SER A 254 8.56 -11.95 -15.17
CA SER A 254 8.43 -13.42 -15.16
C SER A 254 7.59 -13.91 -16.33
N LEU A 255 6.51 -13.21 -16.65
CA LEU A 255 5.63 -13.55 -17.77
C LEU A 255 6.35 -13.37 -19.13
N ILE A 256 7.11 -12.28 -19.28
CA ILE A 256 7.78 -11.97 -20.56
C ILE A 256 9.05 -12.79 -20.75
N LYS A 257 9.82 -13.07 -19.69
CA LYS A 257 11.14 -13.75 -19.80
C LYS A 257 11.06 -15.27 -19.77
N ASN A 258 10.07 -15.86 -19.09
CA ASN A 258 9.96 -17.31 -18.97
C ASN A 258 9.25 -17.92 -20.21
N GLN A 259 10.03 -18.53 -21.10
CA GLN A 259 9.53 -19.14 -22.34
C GLN A 259 8.56 -20.30 -22.04
N THR A 260 8.90 -21.20 -21.12
CA THR A 260 8.07 -22.36 -20.78
C THR A 260 6.70 -21.94 -20.25
N LEU A 261 6.66 -20.87 -19.43
CA LEU A 261 5.40 -20.31 -18.95
C LEU A 261 4.58 -19.71 -20.10
N ARG A 262 5.22 -18.96 -21.00
CA ARG A 262 4.51 -18.40 -22.17
C ARG A 262 3.94 -19.49 -23.06
N ASP A 263 4.69 -20.56 -23.31
CA ASP A 263 4.23 -21.68 -24.14
C ASP A 263 3.03 -22.40 -23.51
N ALA A 264 3.05 -22.60 -22.18
CA ALA A 264 1.94 -23.16 -21.45
C ALA A 264 0.68 -22.26 -21.49
N ILE A 265 0.87 -20.94 -21.38
CA ILE A 265 -0.22 -19.96 -21.48
C ILE A 265 -0.77 -19.91 -22.92
N GLN A 266 0.08 -19.93 -23.94
CA GLN A 266 -0.35 -19.96 -25.34
C GLN A 266 -1.16 -21.21 -25.65
N LYS A 267 -0.75 -22.38 -25.14
CA LYS A 267 -1.52 -23.62 -25.28
C LYS A 267 -2.88 -23.50 -24.61
N ALA A 268 -2.94 -23.02 -23.35
CA ALA A 268 -4.21 -22.79 -22.65
C ALA A 268 -5.10 -21.78 -23.40
N ASN A 269 -4.50 -20.79 -24.05
CA ASN A 269 -5.19 -19.82 -24.86
C ASN A 269 -5.78 -20.42 -26.15
N ALA A 270 -5.01 -21.23 -26.86
CA ALA A 270 -5.49 -21.94 -28.07
C ALA A 270 -6.65 -22.89 -27.74
N GLU A 271 -6.62 -23.51 -26.56
CA GLU A 271 -7.72 -24.34 -26.04
C GLU A 271 -8.92 -23.53 -25.53
N LYS A 272 -8.90 -22.19 -25.62
CA LYS A 272 -9.90 -21.25 -25.06
C LYS A 272 -10.06 -21.39 -23.53
N TYR A 273 -9.08 -21.97 -22.86
CA TYR A 273 -9.06 -22.12 -21.40
C TYR A 273 -8.58 -20.84 -20.71
N LEU A 274 -7.72 -20.02 -21.34
CA LEU A 274 -7.41 -18.68 -20.85
C LEU A 274 -8.60 -17.74 -21.07
N LYS A 275 -9.17 -17.22 -19.98
CA LYS A 275 -10.39 -16.38 -20.02
C LYS A 275 -10.11 -14.91 -19.75
N ASN A 276 -9.18 -14.62 -18.84
CA ASN A 276 -8.95 -13.24 -18.43
C ASN A 276 -7.46 -12.95 -18.25
N ILE A 277 -7.07 -11.74 -18.62
CA ILE A 277 -5.82 -11.10 -18.20
C ILE A 277 -6.20 -9.90 -17.35
N ILE A 278 -5.69 -9.84 -16.13
CA ILE A 278 -5.89 -8.72 -15.20
C ILE A 278 -4.54 -8.07 -14.94
N VAL A 279 -4.44 -6.77 -15.15
CA VAL A 279 -3.24 -6.00 -14.80
C VAL A 279 -3.57 -5.15 -13.58
N ASP A 280 -2.99 -5.50 -12.45
CA ASP A 280 -3.14 -4.69 -11.24
C ASP A 280 -2.15 -3.52 -11.23
N GLU A 281 -2.57 -2.40 -10.65
CA GLU A 281 -1.87 -1.11 -10.70
C GLU A 281 -1.49 -0.70 -12.14
N ALA A 282 -2.43 -0.85 -13.08
CA ALA A 282 -2.20 -0.67 -14.52
C ALA A 282 -1.73 0.75 -14.92
N HIS A 283 -1.92 1.77 -14.06
CA HIS A 283 -1.33 3.11 -14.27
C HIS A 283 0.19 3.06 -14.44
N ILE A 284 0.86 2.08 -13.84
CA ILE A 284 2.31 1.87 -13.93
C ILE A 284 2.78 1.59 -15.36
N ILE A 285 1.92 1.00 -16.22
CA ILE A 285 2.26 0.75 -17.64
C ILE A 285 2.71 2.05 -18.31
N ILE A 286 2.04 3.15 -18.01
CA ILE A 286 2.33 4.46 -18.59
C ILE A 286 3.41 5.19 -17.81
N GLU A 287 3.28 5.24 -16.47
CA GLU A 287 4.16 6.04 -15.60
C GLU A 287 5.59 5.47 -15.54
N TRP A 288 5.75 4.15 -15.55
CA TRP A 288 7.06 3.49 -15.43
C TRP A 288 7.60 2.93 -16.75
N GLY A 289 6.74 2.79 -17.75
CA GLY A 289 7.09 2.15 -19.03
C GLY A 289 8.18 2.87 -19.81
N SER A 290 8.29 4.19 -19.65
CA SER A 290 9.27 5.00 -20.39
C SER A 290 10.68 4.98 -19.80
N SER A 291 10.86 4.57 -18.53
CA SER A 291 12.17 4.71 -17.87
C SER A 291 12.62 3.52 -17.01
N PHE A 292 11.75 2.58 -16.64
CA PHE A 292 12.13 1.59 -15.62
C PHE A 292 11.80 0.11 -15.93
N ARG A 293 10.71 -0.21 -16.67
CA ARG A 293 10.28 -1.60 -16.90
C ARG A 293 9.68 -1.81 -18.29
N ILE A 294 10.55 -2.07 -19.26
CA ILE A 294 10.17 -2.39 -20.66
C ILE A 294 9.20 -3.59 -20.71
N ASP A 295 9.32 -4.53 -19.79
CA ASP A 295 8.45 -5.71 -19.73
C ASP A 295 6.96 -5.34 -19.62
N PHE A 296 6.60 -4.20 -18.98
CA PHE A 296 5.22 -3.71 -18.97
C PHE A 296 4.72 -3.27 -20.35
N GLN A 297 5.57 -2.69 -21.19
CA GLN A 297 5.22 -2.30 -22.56
C GLN A 297 5.01 -3.52 -23.45
N CYS A 298 5.73 -4.62 -23.18
CA CYS A 298 5.58 -5.87 -23.92
C CYS A 298 4.25 -6.59 -23.62
N LEU A 299 3.56 -6.24 -22.52
CA LEU A 299 2.29 -6.87 -22.15
C LEU A 299 1.19 -6.67 -23.19
N ASP A 300 1.11 -5.48 -23.81
CA ASP A 300 0.11 -5.23 -24.86
C ASP A 300 0.37 -6.07 -26.10
N ALA A 301 1.62 -6.20 -26.53
CA ALA A 301 1.97 -7.05 -27.65
C ALA A 301 1.63 -8.53 -27.37
N LEU A 302 1.91 -9.02 -26.17
CA LEU A 302 1.52 -10.37 -25.76
C LEU A 302 -0.01 -10.53 -25.76
N ARG A 303 -0.73 -9.58 -25.15
CA ARG A 303 -2.20 -9.59 -25.13
C ARG A 303 -2.80 -9.64 -26.52
N LYS A 304 -2.34 -8.77 -27.43
CA LYS A 304 -2.80 -8.72 -28.83
C LYS A 304 -2.57 -10.05 -29.55
N LYS A 305 -1.41 -10.68 -29.33
CA LYS A 305 -1.14 -12.02 -29.86
C LYS A 305 -2.15 -13.04 -29.35
N LEU A 306 -2.41 -13.07 -28.03
CA LEU A 306 -3.35 -14.00 -27.42
C LEU A 306 -4.79 -13.73 -27.87
N LEU A 307 -5.20 -12.47 -28.01
CA LEU A 307 -6.53 -12.09 -28.43
C LEU A 307 -6.84 -12.50 -29.88
N ARG A 308 -5.86 -12.44 -30.80
CA ARG A 308 -6.04 -12.93 -32.18
C ARG A 308 -6.38 -14.41 -32.26
N GLU A 309 -5.88 -15.21 -31.32
CA GLU A 309 -6.13 -16.65 -31.26
C GLU A 309 -7.37 -16.99 -30.42
N ASN A 310 -7.77 -16.09 -29.49
CA ASN A 310 -8.84 -16.30 -28.52
C ASN A 310 -9.70 -15.04 -28.36
N GLU A 311 -10.69 -14.89 -29.19
CA GLU A 311 -11.68 -13.80 -29.15
C GLU A 311 -12.50 -13.70 -27.85
N LEU A 312 -12.49 -14.78 -27.02
CA LEU A 312 -13.17 -14.80 -25.72
C LEU A 312 -12.33 -14.18 -24.59
N LEU A 313 -11.07 -13.80 -24.87
CA LEU A 313 -10.17 -13.26 -23.87
C LEU A 313 -10.61 -11.85 -23.43
N ARG A 314 -10.81 -11.65 -22.13
CA ARG A 314 -11.10 -10.34 -21.53
C ARG A 314 -9.85 -9.77 -20.88
N THR A 315 -9.71 -8.45 -20.93
CA THR A 315 -8.62 -7.74 -20.27
C THR A 315 -9.18 -6.79 -19.23
N TYR A 316 -8.64 -6.80 -18.02
CA TYR A 316 -8.99 -5.86 -16.95
C TYR A 316 -7.78 -5.06 -16.52
N LEU A 317 -7.93 -3.74 -16.47
CA LEU A 317 -6.89 -2.81 -16.04
C LEU A 317 -7.36 -2.18 -14.73
N LEU A 318 -6.76 -2.60 -13.62
CA LEU A 318 -7.18 -2.17 -12.29
C LEU A 318 -6.20 -1.13 -11.74
N SER A 319 -6.70 -0.04 -11.17
CA SER A 319 -5.90 0.91 -10.39
C SER A 319 -6.75 1.68 -9.39
N ALA A 320 -6.08 2.32 -8.43
CA ALA A 320 -6.75 3.23 -7.51
C ALA A 320 -6.94 4.63 -8.11
N THR A 321 -6.07 5.02 -9.01
CA THR A 321 -6.03 6.36 -9.59
C THR A 321 -5.59 6.27 -11.05
N TYR A 322 -6.28 7.03 -11.89
CA TYR A 322 -5.89 7.24 -13.27
C TYR A 322 -5.99 8.73 -13.59
N SER A 323 -4.98 9.29 -14.25
CA SER A 323 -5.15 10.58 -14.92
C SER A 323 -5.89 10.38 -16.23
N ASP A 324 -6.57 11.43 -16.72
CA ASP A 324 -7.26 11.36 -18.03
C ASP A 324 -6.27 11.06 -19.16
N GLU A 325 -5.02 11.52 -19.02
CA GLU A 325 -3.95 11.18 -19.96
C GLU A 325 -3.60 9.70 -19.91
N THR A 326 -3.46 9.12 -18.72
CA THR A 326 -3.20 7.68 -18.54
C THR A 326 -4.35 6.85 -19.13
N ILE A 327 -5.60 7.25 -18.92
CA ILE A 327 -6.78 6.57 -19.49
C ILE A 327 -6.73 6.62 -21.01
N ARG A 328 -6.47 7.80 -21.61
CA ARG A 328 -6.34 7.95 -23.07
C ARG A 328 -5.27 7.04 -23.66
N GLN A 329 -4.10 6.99 -23.04
CA GLN A 329 -3.00 6.15 -23.49
C GLN A 329 -3.32 4.65 -23.32
N LEU A 330 -3.86 4.24 -22.18
CA LEU A 330 -4.28 2.85 -21.98
C LEU A 330 -5.38 2.44 -22.97
N LYS A 331 -6.35 3.32 -23.25
CA LYS A 331 -7.38 3.07 -24.26
C LYS A 331 -6.75 2.87 -25.65
N MET A 332 -5.79 3.72 -26.04
CA MET A 332 -5.08 3.59 -27.32
C MET A 332 -4.35 2.25 -27.48
N PHE A 333 -3.76 1.71 -26.39
CA PHE A 333 -3.03 0.44 -26.43
C PHE A 333 -3.94 -0.78 -26.29
N TYR A 334 -4.93 -0.72 -25.40
CA TYR A 334 -5.72 -1.88 -24.98
C TYR A 334 -7.15 -1.92 -25.55
N SER A 335 -7.57 -0.91 -26.32
CA SER A 335 -8.83 -0.93 -27.07
C SER A 335 -8.56 -1.35 -28.52
N GLU A 336 -9.40 -2.23 -29.04
CA GLU A 336 -9.50 -2.57 -30.44
C GLU A 336 -10.96 -2.47 -30.85
N GLU A 337 -11.27 -1.81 -31.97
CA GLU A 337 -12.64 -1.70 -32.55
C GLU A 337 -13.71 -1.23 -31.52
N ASP A 338 -13.36 -0.25 -30.66
CA ASP A 338 -14.22 0.26 -29.58
C ASP A 338 -14.63 -0.74 -28.48
N ASN A 339 -13.93 -1.90 -28.37
CA ASN A 339 -14.14 -2.89 -27.31
C ASN A 339 -13.55 -2.43 -25.97
N TRP A 340 -14.03 -1.27 -25.48
CA TRP A 340 -13.54 -0.62 -24.28
C TRP A 340 -14.67 -0.25 -23.31
N ILE A 341 -14.49 -0.57 -22.04
CA ILE A 341 -15.41 -0.23 -20.96
C ILE A 341 -14.63 0.46 -19.85
N GLU A 342 -15.22 1.51 -19.28
CA GLU A 342 -14.70 2.19 -18.11
C GLU A 342 -15.69 2.06 -16.94
N ILE A 343 -15.19 1.56 -15.82
CA ILE A 343 -15.89 1.51 -14.54
C ILE A 343 -15.12 2.43 -13.59
N ARG A 344 -15.61 3.66 -13.45
CA ARG A 344 -14.98 4.67 -12.60
C ARG A 344 -15.75 4.82 -11.29
N CYS A 345 -15.18 4.27 -10.21
CA CYS A 345 -15.69 4.36 -8.86
C CYS A 345 -14.77 5.25 -8.01
N GLU A 346 -14.55 6.48 -8.48
CA GLU A 346 -13.65 7.46 -7.92
C GLU A 346 -14.36 8.27 -6.84
N LYS A 347 -14.09 7.98 -5.60
CA LYS A 347 -14.56 8.75 -4.46
C LYS A 347 -13.41 9.03 -3.53
N LEU A 348 -13.25 10.27 -3.14
CA LEU A 348 -12.26 10.61 -2.13
C LEU A 348 -12.64 9.94 -0.82
N ARG A 349 -11.64 9.36 -0.17
CA ARG A 349 -11.82 8.75 1.14
C ARG A 349 -12.13 9.83 2.18
N HIS A 350 -13.23 9.65 2.89
CA HIS A 350 -13.68 10.60 3.91
C HIS A 350 -12.94 10.44 5.24
N GLU A 351 -12.18 9.37 5.44
CA GLU A 351 -11.36 9.14 6.62
C GLU A 351 -10.14 10.06 6.64
N THR A 352 -9.58 10.38 5.47
CA THR A 352 -8.36 11.18 5.38
C THR A 352 -8.66 12.66 5.57
N ARG A 353 -7.95 13.28 6.50
CA ARG A 353 -7.92 14.73 6.75
C ARG A 353 -6.62 15.28 6.21
N PHE A 354 -6.73 16.16 5.20
CA PHE A 354 -5.57 16.73 4.52
C PHE A 354 -5.18 18.08 5.15
N ASP A 355 -3.88 18.27 5.36
CA ASP A 355 -3.30 19.54 5.78
C ASP A 355 -2.01 19.80 4.97
N ILE A 356 -1.83 21.01 4.47
CA ILE A 356 -0.71 21.39 3.61
C ILE A 356 -0.04 22.64 4.20
N ILE A 357 1.22 22.51 4.61
CA ILE A 357 1.95 23.51 5.37
C ILE A 357 3.15 23.99 4.57
N LYS A 358 3.11 25.22 4.14
CA LYS A 358 4.25 25.90 3.52
C LYS A 358 5.18 26.44 4.61
N CYS A 359 6.48 26.30 4.39
CA CYS A 359 7.54 26.85 5.22
C CYS A 359 8.39 27.84 4.40
N ASP A 360 8.88 28.86 5.08
CA ASP A 360 9.71 29.89 4.45
C ASP A 360 11.19 29.48 4.42
N SER A 361 11.61 28.57 5.31
CA SER A 361 12.99 28.09 5.41
C SER A 361 13.08 26.58 5.65
N PHE A 362 14.25 26.03 5.36
CA PHE A 362 14.55 24.63 5.67
C PHE A 362 14.59 24.37 7.18
N SER A 363 15.05 25.34 7.97
CA SER A 363 15.08 25.22 9.44
C SER A 363 13.68 25.15 10.02
N GLU A 364 12.75 25.96 9.54
CA GLU A 364 11.34 25.93 9.92
C GLU A 364 10.69 24.59 9.52
N LYS A 365 10.93 24.15 8.29
CA LYS A 365 10.45 22.85 7.80
C LYS A 365 10.93 21.71 8.70
N ARG A 366 12.23 21.67 9.01
CA ARG A 366 12.83 20.68 9.91
C ARG A 366 12.17 20.70 11.29
N TYR A 367 12.02 21.89 11.87
CA TYR A 367 11.34 22.06 13.16
C TYR A 367 9.91 21.50 13.13
N LYS A 368 9.12 21.87 12.12
CA LYS A 368 7.73 21.40 11.98
C LYS A 368 7.65 19.89 11.77
N ILE A 369 8.53 19.28 10.96
CA ILE A 369 8.60 17.82 10.78
C ILE A 369 8.86 17.13 12.11
N LEU A 370 9.84 17.57 12.90
CA LEU A 370 10.18 16.98 14.17
C LEU A 370 9.04 17.13 15.19
N LYS A 371 8.39 18.29 15.25
CA LYS A 371 7.19 18.50 16.09
C LYS A 371 6.01 17.63 15.66
N ALA A 372 5.80 17.42 14.36
CA ALA A 372 4.78 16.51 13.85
C ALA A 372 5.06 15.07 14.30
N ILE A 373 6.32 14.62 14.22
CA ILE A 373 6.73 13.28 14.66
C ILE A 373 6.53 13.11 16.17
N ASP A 374 6.78 14.14 16.96
CA ASP A 374 6.62 14.11 18.42
C ASP A 374 5.13 14.02 18.85
N LEU A 375 4.25 14.77 18.20
CA LEU A 375 2.93 15.08 18.74
C LEU A 375 1.75 14.51 17.94
N LEU A 376 1.93 14.10 16.69
CA LEU A 376 0.82 13.58 15.89
C LEU A 376 0.52 12.09 16.19
N PRO A 377 -0.70 11.65 15.92
CA PRO A 377 -1.14 10.29 16.23
C PRO A 377 -0.33 9.19 15.54
N ARG A 378 -0.24 8.05 16.20
CA ARG A 378 0.49 6.86 15.75
C ARG A 378 -0.47 5.69 15.44
N PRO A 379 -0.09 4.75 14.57
CA PRO A 379 1.17 4.64 13.79
C PRO A 379 1.32 5.72 12.73
N MET A 380 2.60 6.06 12.42
CA MET A 380 2.93 7.12 11.47
C MET A 380 3.87 6.63 10.38
N ILE A 381 3.58 7.05 9.12
CA ILE A 381 4.48 6.91 7.98
C ILE A 381 5.00 8.30 7.63
N VAL A 382 6.32 8.46 7.56
CA VAL A 382 6.98 9.69 7.11
C VAL A 382 7.58 9.44 5.74
N TYR A 383 6.99 10.03 4.72
CA TYR A 383 7.49 9.96 3.36
C TYR A 383 8.58 10.99 3.12
N VAL A 384 9.72 10.50 2.63
CA VAL A 384 10.89 11.30 2.24
C VAL A 384 11.19 11.10 0.76
N LYS A 385 11.90 12.07 0.17
CA LYS A 385 12.17 12.12 -1.27
C LYS A 385 13.14 11.03 -1.74
N SER A 386 14.19 10.76 -0.96
CA SER A 386 15.28 9.85 -1.35
C SER A 386 15.69 8.91 -0.20
N PRO A 387 16.41 7.81 -0.50
CA PRO A 387 17.01 6.96 0.52
C PRO A 387 17.97 7.73 1.45
N ASP A 388 18.70 8.70 0.93
CA ASP A 388 19.64 9.51 1.71
C ASP A 388 18.89 10.39 2.72
N ASP A 389 17.77 11.00 2.31
CA ASP A 389 16.91 11.76 3.23
C ASP A 389 16.36 10.87 4.35
N ALA A 390 16.07 9.60 4.05
CA ALA A 390 15.60 8.64 5.05
C ALA A 390 16.67 8.37 6.11
N GLU A 391 17.91 8.17 5.71
CA GLU A 391 19.01 7.93 6.65
C GLU A 391 19.35 9.20 7.45
N VAL A 392 19.36 10.38 6.82
CA VAL A 392 19.54 11.66 7.52
C VAL A 392 18.47 11.86 8.59
N LEU A 393 17.20 11.67 8.24
CA LEU A 393 16.11 11.82 9.21
C LEU A 393 16.20 10.80 10.33
N LYS A 394 16.57 9.57 10.03
CA LYS A 394 16.76 8.50 11.02
C LYS A 394 17.88 8.83 12.02
N VAL A 395 19.01 9.38 11.55
CA VAL A 395 20.11 9.83 12.43
C VAL A 395 19.61 10.92 13.38
N VAL A 396 18.93 11.95 12.84
CA VAL A 396 18.36 13.03 13.64
C VAL A 396 17.37 12.52 14.70
N LEU A 397 16.55 11.54 14.35
CA LEU A 397 15.60 10.96 15.28
C LEU A 397 16.28 10.12 16.37
N ARG A 398 17.37 9.40 16.03
CA ARG A 398 18.17 8.67 17.02
C ARG A 398 18.81 9.61 18.03
N GLU A 399 19.36 10.74 17.60
CA GLU A 399 19.89 11.78 18.49
C GLU A 399 18.81 12.33 19.44
N ARG A 400 17.54 12.22 19.05
CA ARG A 400 16.38 12.61 19.84
C ARG A 400 15.79 11.47 20.69
N GLY A 401 16.46 10.30 20.72
CA GLY A 401 16.07 9.14 21.51
C GLY A 401 15.08 8.18 20.82
N TYR A 402 14.74 8.40 19.54
CA TYR A 402 13.92 7.44 18.79
C TYR A 402 14.80 6.31 18.24
N ASN A 403 14.74 5.14 18.83
CA ASN A 403 15.58 3.99 18.47
C ASN A 403 14.78 2.82 17.87
N ASN A 404 13.45 2.88 17.91
CA ASN A 404 12.57 1.88 17.30
C ASN A 404 12.02 2.33 15.94
N VAL A 405 12.71 3.25 15.26
CA VAL A 405 12.36 3.71 13.91
C VAL A 405 12.92 2.76 12.86
N ARG A 406 12.11 2.45 11.85
CA ARG A 406 12.55 1.66 10.69
C ARG A 406 12.51 2.48 9.41
N THR A 407 13.46 2.22 8.51
CA THR A 407 13.50 2.81 7.16
C THR A 407 13.11 1.77 6.12
N PHE A 408 12.30 2.18 5.13
CA PHE A 408 11.93 1.37 3.98
C PHE A 408 12.15 2.16 2.70
N THR A 409 13.17 1.80 1.94
CA THR A 409 13.60 2.52 0.74
C THR A 409 13.84 1.57 -0.43
N GLY A 410 14.18 2.12 -1.60
CA GLY A 410 14.62 1.33 -2.74
C GLY A 410 15.85 0.46 -2.44
N ASN A 411 16.71 0.91 -1.52
CA ASN A 411 17.95 0.21 -1.13
C ASN A 411 17.73 -0.91 -0.09
N THR A 412 16.52 -1.04 0.46
CA THR A 412 16.21 -2.11 1.44
C THR A 412 16.20 -3.47 0.74
N GLY A 413 17.01 -4.43 1.21
CA GLY A 413 17.09 -5.79 0.66
C GLY A 413 15.79 -6.59 0.85
N ASN A 414 15.55 -7.60 0.02
CA ASN A 414 14.27 -8.35 -0.01
C ASN A 414 13.93 -9.01 1.33
N ASP A 415 14.87 -9.68 1.99
CA ASP A 415 14.64 -10.32 3.29
C ASP A 415 14.32 -9.30 4.38
N GLN A 416 15.04 -8.18 4.35
CA GLN A 416 14.79 -7.05 5.24
C GLN A 416 13.40 -6.44 5.02
N ARG A 417 12.95 -6.31 3.76
CA ARG A 417 11.61 -5.82 3.44
C ARG A 417 10.53 -6.68 4.07
N LEU A 418 10.62 -8.00 3.94
CA LEU A 418 9.64 -8.92 4.51
C LEU A 418 9.58 -8.80 6.03
N LYS A 419 10.73 -8.77 6.70
CA LYS A 419 10.80 -8.60 8.15
C LYS A 419 10.23 -7.26 8.63
N ILE A 420 10.58 -6.16 7.95
CA ILE A 420 10.04 -4.83 8.30
C ILE A 420 8.52 -4.79 8.14
N ILE A 421 7.99 -5.39 7.08
CA ILE A 421 6.54 -5.46 6.84
C ILE A 421 5.84 -6.28 7.94
N GLU A 422 6.41 -7.41 8.34
CA GLU A 422 5.88 -8.24 9.42
C GLU A 422 5.90 -7.51 10.76
N ASP A 423 7.04 -6.89 11.12
CA ASP A 423 7.19 -6.09 12.34
C ASP A 423 6.24 -4.89 12.35
N TRP A 424 5.98 -4.26 11.17
CA TRP A 424 5.01 -3.19 11.01
C TRP A 424 3.58 -3.66 11.22
N LYS A 425 3.20 -4.77 10.59
CA LYS A 425 1.85 -5.36 10.73
C LYS A 425 1.58 -5.78 12.17
N SER A 426 2.55 -6.40 12.84
CA SER A 426 2.43 -6.85 14.24
C SER A 426 2.56 -5.74 15.29
N GLY A 427 2.84 -4.50 14.87
CA GLY A 427 2.93 -3.36 15.80
C GLY A 427 4.17 -3.35 16.70
N ARG A 428 5.28 -3.99 16.29
CA ARG A 428 6.57 -3.94 17.01
C ARG A 428 7.22 -2.57 16.98
N PHE A 429 6.82 -1.73 16.05
CA PHE A 429 7.20 -0.33 15.97
C PHE A 429 6.04 0.49 15.37
N ASP A 430 6.05 1.81 15.57
CA ASP A 430 4.95 2.69 15.19
C ASP A 430 5.36 3.90 14.33
N LEU A 431 6.67 4.01 14.01
CA LEU A 431 7.24 5.07 13.17
C LEU A 431 8.04 4.48 12.02
N MET A 432 7.54 4.68 10.80
CA MET A 432 8.17 4.28 9.55
C MET A 432 8.67 5.49 8.78
N ILE A 433 9.93 5.51 8.37
CA ILE A 433 10.45 6.46 7.37
C ILE A 433 10.52 5.73 6.03
N ALA A 434 9.88 6.27 5.01
CA ALA A 434 9.74 5.59 3.75
C ALA A 434 9.99 6.48 2.55
N THR A 435 10.50 5.90 1.46
CA THR A 435 10.39 6.48 0.12
C THR A 435 9.17 5.91 -0.60
N CYS A 436 8.89 6.35 -1.82
CA CYS A 436 7.84 5.77 -2.67
C CYS A 436 7.98 4.25 -2.87
N ALA A 437 9.14 3.65 -2.58
CA ALA A 437 9.34 2.20 -2.59
C ALA A 437 8.43 1.47 -1.56
N PHE A 438 8.02 2.14 -0.49
CA PHE A 438 6.99 1.68 0.45
C PHE A 438 5.59 1.93 -0.13
N GLY A 439 5.43 1.68 -1.41
CA GLY A 439 4.24 2.05 -2.17
C GLY A 439 3.30 0.87 -2.43
N VAL A 440 3.82 -0.33 -2.63
CA VAL A 440 3.05 -1.45 -3.16
C VAL A 440 3.20 -2.66 -2.23
N GLY A 441 2.06 -3.27 -1.83
CA GLY A 441 2.07 -4.52 -1.08
C GLY A 441 2.18 -4.40 0.45
N VAL A 442 1.99 -3.21 1.03
CA VAL A 442 1.96 -3.08 2.50
C VAL A 442 0.58 -2.61 2.95
N ASP A 443 -0.14 -3.50 3.62
CA ASP A 443 -1.43 -3.21 4.22
C ASP A 443 -1.33 -3.21 5.75
N LYS A 444 -1.51 -2.02 6.36
CA LYS A 444 -1.73 -1.84 7.79
C LYS A 444 -2.94 -0.93 7.96
N LYS A 445 -3.97 -1.45 8.59
CA LYS A 445 -5.28 -0.80 8.63
C LYS A 445 -5.29 0.47 9.48
N ASP A 446 -4.59 0.47 10.59
CA ASP A 446 -4.68 1.44 11.68
C ASP A 446 -3.66 2.60 11.64
N VAL A 447 -3.09 2.92 10.47
CA VAL A 447 -2.18 4.07 10.33
C VAL A 447 -2.96 5.37 10.55
N ARG A 448 -2.46 6.24 11.45
CA ARG A 448 -3.15 7.49 11.84
C ARG A 448 -2.56 8.75 11.24
N THR A 449 -1.27 8.74 10.91
CA THR A 449 -0.63 9.89 10.28
C THR A 449 0.22 9.45 9.09
N VAL A 450 0.06 10.15 7.97
CA VAL A 450 0.94 10.08 6.81
C VAL A 450 1.54 11.48 6.63
N LEU A 451 2.82 11.60 6.90
CA LEU A 451 3.56 12.88 6.82
C LEU A 451 4.44 12.88 5.57
N HIS A 452 4.24 13.85 4.70
CA HIS A 452 5.10 14.09 3.53
C HIS A 452 6.08 15.21 3.82
N THR A 453 7.36 14.95 3.66
CA THR A 453 8.43 15.93 3.79
C THR A 453 8.89 16.51 2.45
N TYR A 454 8.19 16.20 1.38
CA TYR A 454 8.43 16.65 0.02
C TYR A 454 7.10 16.73 -0.75
N ILE A 455 7.13 17.32 -1.94
CA ILE A 455 5.96 17.33 -2.82
C ILE A 455 6.06 16.13 -3.77
N PRO A 456 5.11 15.19 -3.75
CA PRO A 456 5.03 14.10 -4.70
C PRO A 456 4.89 14.58 -6.15
N GLU A 457 5.33 13.79 -7.11
CA GLU A 457 5.41 14.12 -8.54
C GLU A 457 4.06 14.53 -9.17
N ASN A 458 2.97 13.96 -8.64
CA ASN A 458 1.61 14.27 -9.08
C ASN A 458 0.59 14.02 -7.96
N PRO A 459 -0.64 14.58 -8.07
CA PRO A 459 -1.70 14.40 -7.08
C PRO A 459 -2.10 12.94 -6.87
N ASN A 460 -2.04 12.10 -7.90
CA ASN A 460 -2.38 10.68 -7.80
C ASN A 460 -1.42 9.93 -6.88
N LYS A 461 -0.11 10.18 -7.01
CA LYS A 461 0.91 9.61 -6.14
C LYS A 461 0.73 10.08 -4.69
N TYR A 462 0.49 11.38 -4.48
CA TYR A 462 0.15 11.90 -3.16
C TYR A 462 -1.05 11.20 -2.56
N TYR A 463 -2.13 11.06 -3.32
CA TYR A 463 -3.36 10.41 -2.87
C TYR A 463 -3.17 8.90 -2.57
N GLN A 464 -2.37 8.21 -3.36
CA GLN A 464 -2.02 6.80 -3.11
C GLN A 464 -1.20 6.63 -1.82
N GLU A 465 -0.23 7.51 -1.57
CA GLU A 465 0.59 7.50 -0.35
C GLU A 465 -0.25 7.90 0.88
N ALA A 466 -1.04 8.96 0.79
CA ALA A 466 -1.98 9.39 1.83
C ALA A 466 -3.05 8.32 2.12
N GLY A 467 -3.47 7.58 1.10
CA GLY A 467 -4.46 6.49 1.19
C GLY A 467 -3.99 5.25 1.96
N ARG A 468 -2.78 5.28 2.53
CA ARG A 468 -2.33 4.24 3.47
C ARG A 468 -2.86 4.46 4.88
N GLY A 469 -3.26 5.68 5.20
CA GLY A 469 -3.90 5.99 6.47
C GLY A 469 -5.36 5.59 6.52
N GLY A 470 -5.88 5.28 7.71
CA GLY A 470 -7.31 5.10 7.99
C GLY A 470 -8.00 4.00 7.23
N ARG A 471 -7.34 2.89 6.93
CA ARG A 471 -7.94 1.76 6.19
C ARG A 471 -8.92 0.93 7.00
N ASP A 472 -8.96 1.16 8.29
CA ASP A 472 -9.96 0.63 9.23
C ASP A 472 -11.24 1.48 9.30
N GLY A 473 -11.36 2.53 8.49
CA GLY A 473 -12.52 3.42 8.49
C GLY A 473 -12.47 4.55 9.52
N LEU A 474 -11.45 4.58 10.39
CA LEU A 474 -11.26 5.67 11.34
C LEU A 474 -10.48 6.83 10.71
N PRO A 475 -10.67 8.07 11.21
CA PRO A 475 -9.96 9.24 10.70
C PRO A 475 -8.45 9.09 10.75
N CYS A 476 -7.77 9.59 9.72
CA CYS A 476 -6.32 9.72 9.66
C CYS A 476 -5.92 11.10 9.15
N LEU A 477 -4.71 11.53 9.49
CA LEU A 477 -4.12 12.79 9.02
C LEU A 477 -3.17 12.51 7.85
N SER A 478 -3.30 13.29 6.78
CA SER A 478 -2.29 13.39 5.74
C SER A 478 -1.74 14.82 5.75
N ILE A 479 -0.50 14.98 6.16
CA ILE A 479 0.14 16.29 6.31
C ILE A 479 1.31 16.38 5.36
N MET A 480 1.37 17.46 4.58
CA MET A 480 2.50 17.77 3.72
C MET A 480 3.18 19.04 4.24
N ILE A 481 4.49 18.96 4.53
CA ILE A 481 5.30 20.09 4.99
C ILE A 481 6.38 20.35 3.94
N TYR A 482 6.34 21.52 3.30
CA TYR A 482 7.19 21.83 2.15
C TYR A 482 7.71 23.27 2.15
N THR A 483 8.78 23.49 1.40
CA THR A 483 9.37 24.80 1.09
C THR A 483 9.20 25.14 -0.38
N LYS A 484 9.54 26.37 -0.77
CA LYS A 484 9.61 26.75 -2.19
C LYS A 484 10.57 25.85 -2.98
N GLN A 485 11.67 25.43 -2.37
CA GLN A 485 12.66 24.55 -2.98
C GLN A 485 12.12 23.15 -3.30
N ASP A 486 11.17 22.66 -2.50
CA ASP A 486 10.48 21.40 -2.79
C ASP A 486 9.55 21.53 -4.01
N VAL A 487 8.91 22.72 -4.18
CA VAL A 487 8.10 23.05 -5.37
C VAL A 487 8.98 23.04 -6.62
N ASP A 488 10.11 23.75 -6.59
CA ASP A 488 11.05 23.82 -7.70
C ASP A 488 11.60 22.42 -8.06
N SER A 489 11.85 21.60 -7.03
CA SER A 489 12.26 20.19 -7.21
C SER A 489 11.18 19.35 -7.86
N ALA A 490 9.92 19.50 -7.46
CA ALA A 490 8.79 18.77 -8.04
C ALA A 490 8.59 19.14 -9.52
N PHE A 491 8.67 20.43 -9.85
CA PHE A 491 8.66 20.88 -11.25
C PHE A 491 9.83 20.31 -12.05
N GLY A 492 11.02 20.21 -11.47
CA GLY A 492 12.19 19.59 -12.09
C GLY A 492 12.00 18.10 -12.43
N PHE A 493 11.16 17.39 -11.70
CA PHE A 493 10.79 15.99 -12.03
C PHE A 493 9.79 15.92 -13.19
N VAL A 494 8.78 16.79 -13.19
CA VAL A 494 7.75 16.85 -14.23
C VAL A 494 8.32 17.39 -15.54
N SER A 495 9.21 18.37 -15.47
CA SER A 495 9.84 19.00 -16.63
C SER A 495 11.06 18.27 -17.18
N LYS A 496 11.39 17.07 -16.72
CA LYS A 496 12.33 16.16 -17.41
C LYS A 496 11.73 15.68 -18.73
N VAL A 497 11.34 16.63 -19.56
CA VAL A 497 11.23 16.44 -20.99
C VAL A 497 12.63 16.01 -21.43
N ILE A 498 12.72 14.84 -22.00
CA ILE A 498 13.86 14.36 -22.74
C ILE A 498 14.26 15.49 -23.70
N THR A 499 15.31 16.23 -23.36
CA THR A 499 15.84 17.24 -24.28
C THR A 499 16.40 16.51 -25.49
N THR A 500 15.60 16.50 -26.52
CA THR A 500 15.78 15.75 -27.74
C THR A 500 17.17 15.88 -28.36
N GLU A 501 17.80 17.05 -28.33
CA GLU A 501 19.11 17.26 -28.93
C GLU A 501 20.27 16.54 -28.25
N LYS A 502 20.37 16.60 -26.94
CA LYS A 502 21.44 15.88 -26.21
C LYS A 502 21.28 14.37 -26.28
N LEU A 503 20.05 13.88 -26.28
CA LEU A 503 19.74 12.45 -26.38
C LEU A 503 19.92 11.92 -27.79
N ILE A 504 19.49 12.66 -28.80
CA ILE A 504 19.75 12.33 -30.21
C ILE A 504 21.25 12.26 -30.44
N GLY A 505 22.04 13.24 -29.96
CA GLY A 505 23.49 13.21 -30.04
C GLY A 505 24.13 12.01 -29.33
N ARG A 506 23.63 11.63 -28.16
CA ARG A 506 24.09 10.46 -27.43
C ARG A 506 23.70 9.15 -28.12
N TRP A 507 22.50 9.05 -28.64
CA TRP A 507 22.02 7.92 -29.42
C TRP A 507 22.82 7.75 -30.71
N PHE A 508 23.11 8.84 -31.43
CA PHE A 508 23.98 8.80 -32.61
C PHE A 508 25.43 8.39 -32.29
N SER A 509 25.96 8.80 -31.14
CA SER A 509 27.26 8.35 -30.66
C SER A 509 27.27 6.84 -30.35
N MET A 510 26.18 6.33 -29.75
CA MET A 510 25.99 4.90 -29.46
C MET A 510 25.81 4.08 -30.74
N LEU A 511 25.07 4.57 -31.75
CA LEU A 511 24.92 3.94 -33.08
C LEU A 511 26.26 3.78 -33.79
N LYS A 512 27.24 4.63 -33.49
CA LYS A 512 28.60 4.55 -34.05
C LYS A 512 29.56 3.73 -33.19
N SER A 513 29.15 3.29 -31.99
CA SER A 513 30.00 2.49 -31.10
C SER A 513 29.91 0.99 -31.44
N SER A 514 30.92 0.23 -31.03
CA SER A 514 30.98 -1.22 -31.21
C SER A 514 29.94 -2.01 -30.43
N GLU A 515 29.14 -1.33 -29.61
CA GLU A 515 28.10 -1.92 -28.72
C GLU A 515 26.76 -2.10 -29.44
N THR A 516 26.60 -1.56 -30.66
CA THR A 516 25.37 -1.72 -31.45
C THR A 516 25.52 -2.83 -32.47
N LYS A 517 24.54 -3.73 -32.53
CA LYS A 517 24.48 -4.77 -33.58
C LYS A 517 23.56 -4.30 -34.71
N PRO A 518 24.04 -4.23 -35.99
CA PRO A 518 23.17 -3.88 -37.10
C PRO A 518 22.11 -4.97 -37.32
N LEU A 519 20.87 -4.56 -37.44
CA LEU A 519 19.77 -5.37 -37.96
C LEU A 519 19.49 -4.98 -39.42
N HIS A 520 18.90 -5.88 -40.21
CA HIS A 520 18.53 -5.59 -41.58
C HIS A 520 17.75 -4.27 -41.73
N ASP A 521 17.94 -3.53 -42.81
CA ASP A 521 17.24 -2.30 -43.19
C ASP A 521 17.44 -1.08 -42.26
N SER A 522 18.69 -0.70 -42.02
CA SER A 522 19.04 0.51 -41.26
C SER A 522 18.55 0.52 -39.80
N LYS A 523 18.18 -0.63 -39.27
CA LYS A 523 17.81 -0.80 -37.85
C LYS A 523 19.01 -1.32 -37.06
N TYR A 524 19.14 -0.83 -35.83
CA TYR A 524 20.21 -1.22 -34.92
C TYR A 524 19.60 -1.78 -33.64
N LEU A 525 20.17 -2.86 -33.13
CA LEU A 525 19.84 -3.39 -31.82
C LEU A 525 20.71 -2.63 -30.80
N ILE A 526 20.08 -1.87 -29.92
CA ILE A 526 20.74 -1.16 -28.85
C ILE A 526 20.46 -1.93 -27.55
N ASP A 527 21.52 -2.20 -26.79
CA ASP A 527 21.37 -2.86 -25.49
C ASP A 527 20.54 -1.99 -24.53
N THR A 528 19.54 -2.58 -23.91
CA THR A 528 18.62 -1.89 -22.99
C THR A 528 19.29 -1.41 -21.69
N TYR A 529 20.50 -1.88 -21.39
CA TYR A 529 21.31 -1.37 -20.28
C TYR A 529 21.92 0.00 -20.57
N VAL A 530 22.01 0.39 -21.83
CA VAL A 530 22.52 1.70 -22.18
C VAL A 530 21.38 2.69 -22.10
N LYS A 531 21.29 3.40 -20.99
CA LYS A 531 20.32 4.51 -20.85
C LYS A 531 20.75 5.67 -21.72
N PRO A 532 19.84 6.22 -22.55
CA PRO A 532 20.10 7.44 -23.28
C PRO A 532 20.34 8.63 -22.37
#